data_4f32d00279bdda9d4063b1e84bc5bb51
#
_entry.id   4f32d00279bdda9d4063b1e84bc5bb51
#
_cell.length_a   1.000
_cell.length_b   1.000
_cell.length_c   1.000
_cell.angle_alpha   90.00
_cell.angle_beta   90.00
_cell.angle_gamma   90.00
#
_symmetry.space_group_name_H-M   'P 1'
#
loop_
_entity.id
_entity.type
_entity.pdbx_description
1 polymer ?
#
loop_
_entity_poly.entity_id
_entity_poly.type
_entity_poly.pdbx_seq_one_letter_code
_entity_poly.pdbx_strand_id
1 'polypeptide(L)'
;MPDRLTPEQRHRCMKSIRSRNTKPEMMVRCYLFSRGFRYRVNVKRLPGTPDIVLRKYRTVIFINGCFWHGHEDCPYFVLPKTNTPFWKAKIERNRERDMQKRIQLRLLGWHTIILWECQLKPKQREMTLKGLERALNQIYLENYSLHKARPYPIIEEETGTMIAADGGEVTTT
;
A
#
# COMPACT_ATOMS: atom_id res chain seq x y z
N MET A 1 26.63 -0.13 -25.05
CA MET A 1 26.40 -0.76 -26.36
C MET A 1 25.62 0.22 -27.21
N PRO A 2 25.91 0.39 -28.50
CA PRO A 2 25.05 1.16 -29.39
C PRO A 2 23.67 0.51 -29.48
N ASP A 3 22.67 1.34 -29.66
CA ASP A 3 21.30 0.89 -29.83
C ASP A 3 21.18 0.10 -31.14
N ARG A 4 20.82 -1.17 -31.02
CA ARG A 4 20.73 -2.11 -32.16
C ARG A 4 19.38 -2.08 -32.86
N LEU A 5 18.40 -1.29 -32.35
CA LEU A 5 17.04 -1.24 -32.88
C LEU A 5 16.88 -0.10 -33.87
N THR A 6 16.23 -0.36 -35.01
CA THR A 6 15.78 0.71 -35.90
C THR A 6 14.67 1.56 -35.23
N PRO A 7 14.44 2.81 -35.70
CA PRO A 7 13.36 3.64 -35.19
C PRO A 7 12.00 2.93 -35.20
N GLU A 8 11.67 2.18 -36.26
CA GLU A 8 10.43 1.44 -36.41
C GLU A 8 10.34 0.28 -35.41
N GLN A 9 11.42 -0.46 -35.23
CA GLN A 9 11.50 -1.55 -34.25
C GLN A 9 11.32 -1.00 -32.84
N ARG A 10 11.96 0.14 -32.52
CA ARG A 10 11.81 0.82 -31.23
C ARG A 10 10.37 1.27 -31.02
N HIS A 11 9.76 1.91 -32.02
CA HIS A 11 8.36 2.33 -31.95
C HIS A 11 7.43 1.14 -31.67
N ARG A 12 7.64 0.01 -32.35
CA ARG A 12 6.88 -1.23 -32.16
C ARG A 12 7.06 -1.79 -30.75
N CYS A 13 8.30 -1.85 -30.24
CA CYS A 13 8.59 -2.25 -28.87
C CYS A 13 7.89 -1.37 -27.85
N MET A 14 7.98 -0.03 -28.01
CA MET A 14 7.32 0.92 -27.10
C MET A 14 5.80 0.79 -27.13
N LYS A 15 5.21 0.57 -28.30
CA LYS A 15 3.76 0.35 -28.46
C LYS A 15 3.29 -0.95 -27.82
N SER A 16 4.14 -1.98 -27.73
CA SER A 16 3.82 -3.28 -27.12
C SER A 16 3.88 -3.27 -25.58
N ILE A 17 4.43 -2.22 -24.95
CA ILE A 17 4.51 -2.11 -23.48
C ILE A 17 3.11 -1.94 -22.92
N ARG A 18 2.68 -2.92 -22.15
CA ARG A 18 1.39 -2.86 -21.45
C ARG A 18 1.49 -1.93 -20.25
N SER A 19 0.51 -1.04 -20.11
CA SER A 19 0.38 -0.14 -18.96
C SER A 19 -0.44 -0.74 -17.81
N ARG A 20 -1.00 -1.95 -17.98
CA ARG A 20 -1.84 -2.65 -17.00
C ARG A 20 -1.71 -4.16 -17.16
N ASN A 21 -1.99 -4.88 -16.09
CA ASN A 21 -1.91 -6.34 -16.03
C ASN A 21 -0.53 -6.85 -16.49
N THR A 22 0.51 -6.14 -16.07
CA THR A 22 1.89 -6.55 -16.31
C THR A 22 2.21 -7.83 -15.54
N LYS A 23 3.24 -8.56 -15.97
CA LYS A 23 3.67 -9.79 -15.26
C LYS A 23 3.95 -9.55 -13.76
N PRO A 24 4.66 -8.47 -13.35
CA PRO A 24 4.86 -8.14 -11.93
C PRO A 24 3.54 -7.90 -11.18
N GLU A 25 2.61 -7.13 -11.76
CA GLU A 25 1.30 -6.88 -11.15
C GLU A 25 0.52 -8.18 -10.93
N MET A 26 0.43 -9.04 -11.95
CA MET A 26 -0.28 -10.31 -11.86
C MET A 26 0.32 -11.23 -10.80
N MET A 27 1.65 -11.25 -10.69
CA MET A 27 2.36 -12.04 -9.68
C MET A 27 1.99 -11.62 -8.25
N VAL A 28 2.03 -10.32 -7.97
CA VAL A 28 1.65 -9.78 -6.64
C VAL A 28 0.17 -10.03 -6.35
N ARG A 29 -0.70 -9.83 -7.33
CA ARG A 29 -2.14 -10.08 -7.21
C ARG A 29 -2.45 -11.54 -6.88
N CYS A 30 -1.86 -12.48 -7.64
CA CYS A 30 -2.04 -13.91 -7.39
C CYS A 30 -1.54 -14.31 -6.00
N TYR A 31 -0.37 -13.81 -5.59
CA TYR A 31 0.18 -14.08 -4.27
C TYR A 31 -0.76 -13.57 -3.16
N LEU A 32 -1.16 -12.30 -3.21
CA LEU A 32 -2.06 -11.73 -2.21
C LEU A 32 -3.40 -12.48 -2.14
N PHE A 33 -3.96 -12.84 -3.29
CA PHE A 33 -5.21 -13.59 -3.35
C PHE A 33 -5.06 -14.98 -2.72
N SER A 34 -3.98 -15.70 -3.00
CA SER A 34 -3.71 -17.02 -2.40
C SER A 34 -3.50 -16.97 -0.88
N ARG A 35 -3.07 -15.80 -0.35
CA ARG A 35 -2.93 -15.54 1.09
C ARG A 35 -4.21 -15.01 1.75
N GLY A 36 -5.34 -15.01 1.03
CA GLY A 36 -6.63 -14.59 1.57
C GLY A 36 -6.88 -13.08 1.55
N PHE A 37 -5.96 -12.26 1.03
CA PHE A 37 -6.19 -10.83 0.89
C PHE A 37 -7.23 -10.54 -0.20
N ARG A 38 -8.15 -9.63 0.08
CA ARG A 38 -9.15 -9.14 -0.89
C ARG A 38 -8.83 -7.70 -1.25
N TYR A 39 -8.74 -7.43 -2.53
CA TYR A 39 -8.31 -6.15 -3.07
C TYR A 39 -9.15 -5.71 -4.28
N ARG A 40 -9.04 -4.45 -4.62
CA ARG A 40 -9.51 -3.87 -5.88
C ARG A 40 -8.31 -3.43 -6.72
N VAL A 41 -8.48 -3.36 -8.01
CA VAL A 41 -7.41 -2.98 -8.95
C VAL A 41 -7.76 -1.69 -9.67
N ASN A 42 -6.73 -0.89 -9.98
CA ASN A 42 -6.83 0.30 -10.83
C ASN A 42 -7.99 1.25 -10.44
N VAL A 43 -8.11 1.57 -9.14
CA VAL A 43 -9.20 2.41 -8.62
C VAL A 43 -8.98 3.87 -9.01
N LYS A 44 -9.68 4.35 -10.02
CA LYS A 44 -9.54 5.71 -10.59
C LYS A 44 -9.85 6.84 -9.60
N ARG A 45 -10.65 6.58 -8.56
CA ARG A 45 -11.00 7.59 -7.54
C ARG A 45 -9.85 7.93 -6.60
N LEU A 46 -8.81 7.12 -6.56
CA LEU A 46 -7.63 7.36 -5.73
C LEU A 46 -6.52 8.03 -6.54
N PRO A 47 -5.77 8.97 -5.94
CA PRO A 47 -4.63 9.61 -6.58
C PRO A 47 -3.65 8.57 -7.13
N GLY A 48 -3.25 8.75 -8.38
CA GLY A 48 -2.30 7.85 -9.04
C GLY A 48 -2.86 6.55 -9.56
N THR A 49 -4.14 6.25 -9.34
CA THR A 49 -4.78 5.00 -9.80
C THR A 49 -3.95 3.77 -9.39
N PRO A 50 -3.85 3.47 -8.08
CA PRO A 50 -2.99 2.39 -7.57
C PRO A 50 -3.30 1.04 -8.22
N ASP A 51 -2.27 0.21 -8.43
CA ASP A 51 -2.39 -1.11 -9.05
C ASP A 51 -3.21 -2.07 -8.19
N ILE A 52 -3.08 -1.94 -6.85
CA ILE A 52 -3.79 -2.76 -5.87
C ILE A 52 -4.26 -1.86 -4.72
N VAL A 53 -5.51 -2.03 -4.30
CA VAL A 53 -6.13 -1.28 -3.20
C VAL A 53 -6.75 -2.25 -2.20
N LEU A 54 -6.19 -2.30 -0.99
CA LEU A 54 -6.66 -3.12 0.13
C LEU A 54 -7.43 -2.23 1.12
N ARG A 55 -8.74 -2.13 0.94
CA ARG A 55 -9.59 -1.22 1.76
C ARG A 55 -9.56 -1.57 3.25
N LYS A 56 -9.60 -2.86 3.59
CA LYS A 56 -9.54 -3.34 4.97
C LYS A 56 -8.27 -2.89 5.70
N TYR A 57 -7.17 -2.75 4.95
CA TYR A 57 -5.85 -2.38 5.45
C TYR A 57 -5.57 -0.88 5.28
N ARG A 58 -6.49 -0.10 4.68
CA ARG A 58 -6.25 1.30 4.28
C ARG A 58 -4.92 1.45 3.52
N THR A 59 -4.58 0.47 2.70
CA THR A 59 -3.28 0.39 2.03
C THR A 59 -3.46 0.31 0.52
N VAL A 60 -2.62 1.03 -0.19
CA VAL A 60 -2.47 0.97 -1.65
C VAL A 60 -1.08 0.49 -2.01
N ILE A 61 -0.97 -0.24 -3.12
CA ILE A 61 0.30 -0.75 -3.62
C ILE A 61 0.48 -0.27 -5.05
N PHE A 62 1.66 0.30 -5.32
CA PHE A 62 2.15 0.60 -6.66
C PHE A 62 3.26 -0.39 -7.02
N ILE A 63 3.24 -0.87 -8.26
CA ILE A 63 4.25 -1.80 -8.79
C ILE A 63 4.98 -1.07 -9.90
N ASN A 64 6.11 -0.49 -9.55
CA ASN A 64 6.86 0.42 -10.38
C ASN A 64 7.91 -0.30 -11.24
N GLY A 65 7.89 -0.07 -12.54
CA GLY A 65 8.99 -0.43 -13.43
C GLY A 65 10.22 0.43 -13.15
N CYS A 66 11.39 -0.21 -13.00
CA CYS A 66 12.62 0.47 -12.59
C CYS A 66 13.01 1.64 -13.50
N PHE A 67 12.87 1.47 -14.82
CA PHE A 67 13.20 2.51 -15.79
C PHE A 67 12.24 3.70 -15.72
N TRP A 68 10.93 3.43 -15.73
CA TRP A 68 9.91 4.47 -15.87
C TRP A 68 9.77 5.38 -14.67
N HIS A 69 10.09 4.87 -13.49
CA HIS A 69 9.98 5.58 -12.21
C HIS A 69 11.36 5.94 -11.61
N GLY A 70 12.44 5.71 -12.39
CA GLY A 70 13.79 6.13 -12.02
C GLY A 70 14.28 5.50 -10.72
N HIS A 71 14.27 4.17 -10.64
CA HIS A 71 14.71 3.45 -9.46
C HIS A 71 16.21 3.67 -9.22
N GLU A 72 16.57 4.40 -8.17
CA GLU A 72 17.96 4.71 -7.81
C GLU A 72 18.72 3.44 -7.43
N ASP A 73 20.03 3.45 -7.67
CA ASP A 73 20.95 2.35 -7.36
C ASP A 73 20.52 0.98 -7.90
N CYS A 74 19.73 0.98 -8.98
CA CYS A 74 19.21 -0.22 -9.59
C CYS A 74 19.92 -0.55 -10.91
N PRO A 75 20.46 -1.76 -11.08
CA PRO A 75 21.14 -2.15 -12.33
C PRO A 75 20.20 -2.19 -13.55
N TYR A 76 18.90 -2.21 -13.34
CA TYR A 76 17.88 -2.18 -14.39
C TYR A 76 17.43 -0.76 -14.75
N PHE A 77 17.93 0.26 -14.05
CA PHE A 77 17.73 1.66 -14.39
C PHE A 77 18.95 2.20 -15.10
N VAL A 78 18.92 2.19 -16.42
CA VAL A 78 19.98 2.74 -17.27
C VAL A 78 19.38 3.73 -18.24
N LEU A 79 19.84 4.97 -18.18
CA LEU A 79 19.41 6.01 -19.13
C LEU A 79 19.92 5.69 -20.54
N PRO A 80 19.07 5.81 -21.58
CA PRO A 80 19.50 5.66 -22.96
C PRO A 80 20.57 6.70 -23.31
N LYS A 81 21.58 6.28 -24.06
CA LYS A 81 22.62 7.19 -24.56
C LYS A 81 22.10 8.17 -25.62
N THR A 82 21.06 7.77 -26.34
CA THR A 82 20.37 8.60 -27.34
C THR A 82 19.28 9.41 -26.66
N ASN A 83 19.25 10.72 -26.94
CA ASN A 83 18.26 11.66 -26.40
C ASN A 83 18.18 11.65 -24.84
N THR A 84 19.31 11.54 -24.19
CA THR A 84 19.45 11.50 -22.72
C THR A 84 18.75 12.66 -22.02
N PRO A 85 18.83 13.94 -22.48
CA PRO A 85 18.14 15.05 -21.84
C PRO A 85 16.62 14.87 -21.81
N PHE A 86 16.03 14.38 -22.88
CA PHE A 86 14.59 14.07 -22.94
C PHE A 86 14.20 13.01 -21.90
N TRP A 87 14.96 11.91 -21.83
CA TRP A 87 14.67 10.83 -20.89
C TRP A 87 14.84 11.27 -19.45
N LYS A 88 15.90 12.03 -19.15
CA LYS A 88 16.13 12.59 -17.82
C LYS A 88 14.95 13.46 -17.38
N ALA A 89 14.56 14.43 -18.20
CA ALA A 89 13.42 15.30 -17.90
C ALA A 89 12.07 14.53 -17.78
N LYS A 90 11.87 13.48 -18.58
CA LYS A 90 10.66 12.65 -18.50
C LYS A 90 10.60 11.84 -17.21
N ILE A 91 11.70 11.24 -16.80
CA ILE A 91 11.78 10.44 -15.58
C ILE A 91 11.62 11.35 -14.35
N GLU A 92 12.24 12.52 -14.34
CA GLU A 92 12.10 13.50 -13.26
C GLU A 92 10.63 13.92 -13.08
N ARG A 93 9.95 14.28 -14.15
CA ARG A 93 8.51 14.59 -14.11
C ARG A 93 7.66 13.41 -13.61
N ASN A 94 8.05 12.16 -13.92
CA ASN A 94 7.37 11.00 -13.39
C ASN A 94 7.58 10.88 -11.87
N ARG A 95 8.80 11.06 -11.37
CA ARG A 95 9.14 11.05 -9.94
C ARG A 95 8.37 12.10 -9.14
N GLU A 96 8.36 13.35 -9.63
CA GLU A 96 7.62 14.44 -9.01
C GLU A 96 6.13 14.12 -8.90
N ARG A 97 5.54 13.65 -10.01
CA ARG A 97 4.14 13.24 -10.05
C ARG A 97 3.83 12.08 -9.09
N ASP A 98 4.71 11.10 -9.01
CA ASP A 98 4.54 9.96 -8.11
C ASP A 98 4.66 10.41 -6.64
N MET A 99 5.57 11.34 -6.33
CA MET A 99 5.70 11.94 -5.00
C MET A 99 4.44 12.69 -4.59
N GLN A 100 3.92 13.56 -5.47
CA GLN A 100 2.68 14.30 -5.21
C GLN A 100 1.50 13.37 -4.93
N LYS A 101 1.34 12.29 -5.72
CA LYS A 101 0.28 11.30 -5.53
C LYS A 101 0.39 10.57 -4.20
N ARG A 102 1.63 10.24 -3.77
CA ARG A 102 1.87 9.62 -2.45
C ARG A 102 1.49 10.56 -1.30
N ILE A 103 1.83 11.85 -1.42
CA ILE A 103 1.43 12.86 -0.42
C ILE A 103 -0.09 12.95 -0.35
N GLN A 104 -0.78 13.05 -1.49
CA GLN A 104 -2.24 13.07 -1.52
C GLN A 104 -2.88 11.83 -0.89
N LEU A 105 -2.35 10.64 -1.17
CA LEU A 105 -2.83 9.39 -0.57
C LEU A 105 -2.62 9.38 0.95
N ARG A 106 -1.47 9.86 1.41
CA ARG A 106 -1.18 9.97 2.85
C ARG A 106 -2.15 10.92 3.55
N LEU A 107 -2.44 12.08 2.96
CA LEU A 107 -3.43 13.03 3.48
C LEU A 107 -4.84 12.44 3.54
N LEU A 108 -5.17 11.54 2.62
CA LEU A 108 -6.42 10.77 2.64
C LEU A 108 -6.40 9.59 3.62
N GLY A 109 -5.33 9.43 4.41
CA GLY A 109 -5.19 8.35 5.41
C GLY A 109 -4.90 6.97 4.79
N TRP A 110 -4.27 6.92 3.61
CA TRP A 110 -3.85 5.68 2.99
C TRP A 110 -2.37 5.41 3.21
N HIS A 111 -2.04 4.20 3.63
CA HIS A 111 -0.67 3.68 3.59
C HIS A 111 -0.30 3.38 2.14
N THR A 112 0.90 3.75 1.75
CA THR A 112 1.40 3.51 0.38
C THR A 112 2.61 2.58 0.42
N ILE A 113 2.53 1.45 -0.27
CA ILE A 113 3.63 0.52 -0.46
C ILE A 113 4.06 0.57 -1.93
N ILE A 114 5.36 0.67 -2.18
CA ILE A 114 5.93 0.63 -3.51
C ILE A 114 6.73 -0.65 -3.65
N LEU A 115 6.44 -1.42 -4.67
CA LEU A 115 7.22 -2.58 -5.07
C LEU A 115 7.90 -2.28 -6.40
N TRP A 116 9.18 -2.58 -6.48
CA TRP A 116 9.95 -2.40 -7.69
C TRP A 116 10.00 -3.70 -8.50
N GLU A 117 9.94 -3.58 -9.81
CA GLU A 117 10.02 -4.73 -10.72
C GLU A 117 11.26 -5.61 -10.47
N CYS A 118 12.41 -5.02 -10.13
CA CYS A 118 13.64 -5.75 -9.82
C CYS A 118 13.48 -6.66 -8.59
N GLN A 119 12.72 -6.23 -7.58
CA GLN A 119 12.45 -6.98 -6.36
C GLN A 119 11.56 -8.23 -6.61
N LEU A 120 10.84 -8.24 -7.74
CA LEU A 120 9.98 -9.35 -8.14
C LEU A 120 10.69 -10.35 -9.09
N LYS A 121 11.99 -10.15 -9.33
CA LYS A 121 12.83 -11.12 -10.05
C LYS A 121 13.02 -12.41 -9.23
N PRO A 122 13.29 -13.57 -9.85
CA PRO A 122 13.32 -14.87 -9.17
C PRO A 122 14.13 -14.91 -7.87
N LYS A 123 15.28 -14.24 -7.82
CA LYS A 123 16.19 -14.25 -6.65
C LYS A 123 15.61 -13.55 -5.41
N GLN A 124 14.77 -12.52 -5.59
CA GLN A 124 14.26 -11.68 -4.49
C GLN A 124 12.76 -11.80 -4.27
N ARG A 125 12.05 -12.39 -5.23
CA ARG A 125 10.59 -12.46 -5.28
C ARG A 125 9.97 -12.98 -3.98
N GLU A 126 10.43 -14.12 -3.52
CA GLU A 126 9.85 -14.77 -2.35
C GLU A 126 10.00 -13.91 -1.09
N MET A 127 11.19 -13.36 -0.88
CA MET A 127 11.47 -12.46 0.24
C MET A 127 10.61 -11.20 0.17
N THR A 128 10.49 -10.60 -1.02
CA THR A 128 9.68 -9.40 -1.25
C THR A 128 8.20 -9.66 -0.97
N LEU A 129 7.66 -10.77 -1.47
CA LEU A 129 6.25 -11.11 -1.28
C LEU A 129 5.92 -11.45 0.18
N LYS A 130 6.80 -12.19 0.88
CA LYS A 130 6.67 -12.44 2.32
C LYS A 130 6.80 -11.15 3.14
N GLY A 131 7.71 -10.25 2.74
CA GLY A 131 7.85 -8.92 3.34
C GLY A 131 6.59 -8.07 3.19
N LEU A 132 5.98 -8.08 2.01
CA LEU A 132 4.71 -7.41 1.74
C LEU A 132 3.59 -7.94 2.65
N GLU A 133 3.46 -9.26 2.78
CA GLU A 133 2.46 -9.90 3.64
C GLU A 133 2.63 -9.47 5.11
N ARG A 134 3.87 -9.49 5.62
CA ARG A 134 4.17 -9.03 6.98
C ARG A 134 3.82 -7.56 7.19
N ALA A 135 4.20 -6.70 6.24
CA ALA A 135 3.89 -5.27 6.31
C ALA A 135 2.37 -5.00 6.33
N LEU A 136 1.60 -5.72 5.51
CA LEU A 136 0.14 -5.60 5.51
C LEU A 136 -0.48 -6.05 6.83
N ASN A 137 -0.01 -7.17 7.41
CA ASN A 137 -0.50 -7.65 8.69
C ASN A 137 -0.13 -6.69 9.83
N GLN A 138 1.07 -6.11 9.82
CA GLN A 138 1.50 -5.11 10.78
C GLN A 138 0.60 -3.85 10.72
N ILE A 139 0.37 -3.30 9.52
CA ILE A 139 -0.52 -2.16 9.32
C ILE A 139 -1.94 -2.46 9.84
N TYR A 140 -2.42 -3.69 9.62
CA TYR A 140 -3.73 -4.09 10.10
C TYR A 140 -3.81 -4.10 11.63
N LEU A 141 -2.79 -4.65 12.30
CA LEU A 141 -2.73 -4.67 13.76
C LEU A 141 -2.65 -3.26 14.35
N GLU A 142 -1.85 -2.38 13.76
CA GLU A 142 -1.74 -0.98 14.19
C GLU A 142 -3.09 -0.25 14.05
N ASN A 143 -3.74 -0.36 12.90
CA ASN A 143 -5.06 0.23 12.68
C ASN A 143 -6.12 -0.35 13.63
N TYR A 144 -6.07 -1.65 13.93
CA TYR A 144 -6.99 -2.30 14.84
C TYR A 144 -6.79 -1.87 16.29
N SER A 145 -5.56 -1.72 16.74
CA SER A 145 -5.21 -1.25 18.08
C SER A 145 -5.70 0.18 18.34
N LEU A 146 -5.54 1.07 17.34
CA LEU A 146 -6.03 2.44 17.41
C LEU A 146 -7.56 2.55 17.53
N HIS A 147 -8.31 1.58 16.95
CA HIS A 147 -9.79 1.58 17.03
C HIS A 147 -10.31 0.95 18.32
N LYS A 148 -9.54 0.09 19.00
CA LYS A 148 -9.94 -0.54 20.26
C LYS A 148 -9.66 0.30 21.50
N ALA A 149 -8.88 1.35 21.38
CA ALA A 149 -8.52 2.24 22.50
C ALA A 149 -9.61 3.29 22.82
N ARG A 150 -10.89 2.98 22.62
CA ARG A 150 -11.94 3.70 23.35
C ARG A 150 -12.02 3.08 24.74
N PRO A 151 -11.67 3.79 25.81
CA PRO A 151 -11.88 3.26 27.13
C PRO A 151 -13.38 2.99 27.27
N TYR A 152 -13.75 1.79 27.67
CA TYR A 152 -15.08 1.53 28.18
C TYR A 152 -15.32 2.53 29.29
N PRO A 153 -16.46 3.26 29.34
CA PRO A 153 -16.80 4.02 30.53
C PRO A 153 -16.84 3.02 31.67
N ILE A 154 -15.95 3.21 32.64
CA ILE A 154 -16.02 2.49 33.91
C ILE A 154 -17.34 2.93 34.50
N ILE A 155 -18.35 2.05 34.52
CA ILE A 155 -19.55 2.24 35.30
C ILE A 155 -19.07 2.08 36.75
N GLU A 156 -18.84 3.20 37.44
CA GLU A 156 -18.69 3.17 38.88
C GLU A 156 -20.01 2.64 39.42
N GLU A 157 -20.01 1.39 39.89
CA GLU A 157 -21.13 0.88 40.69
C GLU A 157 -21.20 1.75 41.92
N GLU A 158 -22.22 2.63 41.98
CA GLU A 158 -22.59 3.30 43.18
C GLU A 158 -22.86 2.21 44.23
N THR A 159 -21.94 2.07 45.17
CA THR A 159 -22.14 1.27 46.39
C THR A 159 -23.28 1.92 47.17
N GLY A 160 -24.49 1.44 46.88
CA GLY A 160 -25.67 1.81 47.62
C GLY A 160 -25.48 1.41 49.10
N THR A 161 -25.25 2.39 49.93
CA THR A 161 -25.27 2.23 51.38
C THR A 161 -26.67 1.76 51.77
N MET A 162 -26.83 0.50 52.12
CA MET A 162 -28.04 0.00 52.77
C MET A 162 -28.12 0.64 54.15
N ILE A 163 -29.00 1.60 54.28
CA ILE A 163 -29.44 2.09 55.59
C ILE A 163 -30.32 1.01 56.20
N ALA A 164 -29.85 0.30 57.21
CA ALA A 164 -30.65 -0.61 58.03
C ALA A 164 -31.69 0.21 58.76
N ALA A 165 -32.98 -0.05 58.46
CA ALA A 165 -34.08 0.47 59.22
C ALA A 165 -34.14 -0.26 60.57
N ASP A 166 -33.91 0.49 61.60
CA ASP A 166 -33.94 0.06 63.01
C ASP A 166 -35.39 -0.23 63.46
N GLY A 167 -35.52 -1.27 64.27
CA GLY A 167 -36.80 -1.85 64.66
C GLY A 167 -37.65 -0.99 65.60
N GLY A 168 -38.92 -0.88 65.26
CA GLY A 168 -39.92 -0.31 66.17
C GLY A 168 -40.36 -1.37 67.20
N GLU A 169 -40.17 -1.01 68.46
CA GLU A 169 -40.71 -1.78 69.58
C GLU A 169 -42.22 -1.79 69.60
N VAL A 170 -42.79 -3.00 69.78
CA VAL A 170 -44.21 -3.24 70.05
C VAL A 170 -44.35 -3.26 71.58
N THR A 171 -44.96 -2.22 72.21
CA THR A 171 -45.45 -2.32 73.56
C THR A 171 -46.90 -2.74 73.56
N THR A 172 -47.16 -3.86 74.21
CA THR A 172 -48.49 -4.39 74.63
C THR A 172 -48.95 -3.67 75.89
N THR A 173 -50.22 -3.24 75.88
CA THR A 173 -51.10 -3.25 77.02
C THR A 173 -52.53 -3.46 76.57
#